data_7132a1aa0d5b25b1bf42b668aba3334b
#
_entry.id   7132a1aa0d5b25b1bf42b668aba3334b
#
_cell.length_a   1.000
_cell.length_b   1.000
_cell.length_c   1.000
_cell.angle_alpha   90.00
_cell.angle_beta   90.00
_cell.angle_gamma   90.00
#
_symmetry.space_group_name_H-M   'P 1'
#
loop_
_entity.id
_entity.type
_entity.pdbx_description
1 polymer ?
#
loop_
_entity_poly.entity_id
_entity_poly.type
_entity_poly.pdbx_seq_one_letter_code
_entity_poly.pdbx_strand_id
1 'polypeptide(L)'
;MDGLLWLDPERARRAGADLSVAGEAFVAARQREGGEIAAASAQRPWGKDDIGATFEQRYRGFEEVVLRAWEGVGRHLAGLGADVVRSVEANVQTDAASAGRLGQVADRRSEP
;
A
#
# COMPACT_ATOMS: atom_id res chain seq x y z
N MET A 1 29.28 6.74 3.35
CA MET A 1 28.39 5.68 3.86
C MET A 1 27.36 6.21 4.81
N ASP A 2 27.73 7.17 5.60
CA ASP A 2 26.82 7.75 6.60
C ASP A 2 25.57 8.35 5.98
N GLY A 3 25.66 8.89 4.75
CA GLY A 3 24.51 9.44 4.05
C GLY A 3 23.39 8.43 3.76
N LEU A 4 23.74 7.14 3.69
CA LEU A 4 22.75 6.08 3.46
C LEU A 4 21.94 5.75 4.71
N LEU A 5 22.42 6.14 5.88
CA LEU A 5 21.77 5.92 7.15
C LEU A 5 20.89 7.09 7.58
N TRP A 6 21.03 8.22 6.86
CA TRP A 6 20.22 9.39 7.14
C TRP A 6 18.85 9.24 6.52
N LEU A 7 17.87 9.03 7.38
CA LEU A 7 16.47 9.07 6.99
C LEU A 7 15.96 10.47 7.26
N ASP A 8 15.43 11.13 6.23
CA ASP A 8 14.65 12.33 6.42
C ASP A 8 13.23 11.90 6.82
N PRO A 9 12.85 12.04 8.11
CA PRO A 9 11.57 11.52 8.59
C PRO A 9 10.37 12.12 7.87
N GLU A 10 10.46 13.41 7.53
CA GLU A 10 9.34 14.09 6.88
C GLU A 10 9.14 13.59 5.45
N ARG A 11 10.23 13.41 4.71
CA ARG A 11 10.16 12.87 3.35
C ARG A 11 9.70 11.42 3.35
N ALA A 12 10.18 10.62 4.29
CA ALA A 12 9.79 9.23 4.40
C ALA A 12 8.31 9.09 4.77
N ARG A 13 7.83 9.92 5.71
CA ARG A 13 6.42 9.94 6.08
C ARG A 13 5.54 10.32 4.90
N ARG A 14 5.93 11.33 4.15
CA ARG A 14 5.21 11.78 2.98
C ARG A 14 5.15 10.70 1.91
N ALA A 15 6.28 10.04 1.65
CA ALA A 15 6.33 8.92 0.70
C ALA A 15 5.42 7.79 1.13
N GLY A 16 5.40 7.44 2.42
CA GLY A 16 4.49 6.42 2.95
C GLY A 16 3.03 6.81 2.80
N ALA A 17 2.69 8.05 3.11
CA ALA A 17 1.33 8.56 2.95
C ALA A 17 0.90 8.55 1.48
N ASP A 18 1.78 8.96 0.58
CA ASP A 18 1.50 8.96 -0.86
C ASP A 18 1.30 7.53 -1.38
N LEU A 19 2.09 6.59 -0.90
CA LEU A 19 1.94 5.18 -1.26
C LEU A 19 0.60 4.63 -0.78
N SER A 20 0.20 4.98 0.44
CA SER A 20 -1.09 4.57 0.98
C SER A 20 -2.25 5.11 0.13
N VAL A 21 -2.19 6.39 -0.23
CA VAL A 21 -3.20 7.01 -1.09
C VAL A 21 -3.22 6.35 -2.47
N ALA A 22 -2.05 6.05 -3.03
CA ALA A 22 -1.96 5.36 -4.32
C ALA A 22 -2.59 3.96 -4.26
N GLY A 23 -2.36 3.24 -3.16
CA GLY A 23 -2.98 1.93 -2.96
C GLY A 23 -4.50 2.02 -2.86
N GLU A 24 -5.01 3.00 -2.13
CA GLU A 24 -6.45 3.23 -2.03
C GLU A 24 -7.06 3.61 -3.38
N ALA A 25 -6.38 4.46 -4.14
CA ALA A 25 -6.81 4.84 -5.48
C ALA A 25 -6.83 3.63 -6.42
N PHE A 26 -5.87 2.72 -6.27
CA PHE A 26 -5.79 1.48 -7.05
C PHE A 26 -6.99 0.57 -6.75
N VAL A 27 -7.37 0.45 -5.47
CA VAL A 27 -8.57 -0.30 -5.07
C VAL A 27 -9.85 0.34 -5.62
N ALA A 28 -9.95 1.66 -5.54
CA ALA A 28 -11.10 2.39 -6.08
C ALA A 28 -11.23 2.20 -7.59
N ALA A 29 -10.11 2.25 -8.31
CA ALA A 29 -10.07 1.99 -9.74
C ALA A 29 -10.54 0.55 -10.04
N ARG A 30 -10.11 -0.41 -9.23
CA ARG A 30 -10.56 -1.80 -9.37
C ARG A 30 -12.06 -1.93 -9.23
N GLN A 31 -12.66 -1.25 -8.26
CA GLN A 31 -14.11 -1.31 -8.06
C GLN A 31 -14.87 -0.74 -9.27
N ARG A 32 -14.41 0.41 -9.78
CA ARG A 32 -15.04 1.07 -10.92
C ARG A 32 -14.84 0.29 -12.22
N GLU A 33 -13.56 0.02 -12.55
CA GLU A 33 -13.21 -0.68 -13.80
C GLU A 33 -13.64 -2.14 -13.75
N GLY A 34 -13.50 -2.79 -12.60
CA GLY A 34 -13.96 -4.16 -12.40
C GLY A 34 -15.45 -4.31 -12.57
N GLY A 35 -16.23 -3.33 -12.13
CA GLY A 35 -17.67 -3.28 -12.35
C GLY A 35 -18.01 -3.18 -13.84
N GLU A 36 -17.29 -2.37 -14.59
CA GLU A 36 -17.48 -2.24 -16.03
C GLU A 36 -17.11 -3.53 -16.76
N ILE A 37 -16.00 -4.16 -16.36
CA ILE A 37 -15.59 -5.44 -16.93
C ILE A 37 -16.64 -6.52 -16.67
N ALA A 38 -17.14 -6.61 -15.44
CA ALA A 38 -18.15 -7.57 -15.07
C ALA A 38 -19.47 -7.34 -15.86
N ALA A 39 -19.86 -6.09 -16.02
CA ALA A 39 -21.05 -5.73 -16.79
C ALA A 39 -20.88 -6.12 -18.26
N ALA A 40 -19.72 -5.83 -18.85
CA ALA A 40 -19.43 -6.18 -20.24
C ALA A 40 -19.40 -7.69 -20.44
N SER A 41 -18.77 -8.44 -19.52
CA SER A 41 -18.67 -9.89 -19.64
C SER A 41 -20.01 -10.59 -19.41
N ALA A 42 -20.90 -9.99 -18.63
CA ALA A 42 -22.25 -10.54 -18.42
C ALA A 42 -23.07 -10.54 -19.72
N GLN A 43 -22.73 -9.70 -20.66
CA GLN A 43 -23.39 -9.63 -21.97
C GLN A 43 -22.97 -10.75 -22.93
N ARG A 44 -21.99 -11.55 -22.54
CA ARG A 44 -21.46 -12.66 -23.33
C ARG A 44 -21.06 -12.25 -24.75
N PRO A 45 -20.09 -11.30 -24.88
CA PRO A 45 -19.68 -10.80 -26.19
C PRO A 45 -19.06 -11.85 -27.08
N TRP A 46 -18.63 -12.98 -26.49
CA TRP A 46 -18.05 -14.13 -27.22
C TRP A 46 -19.10 -15.06 -27.82
N GLY A 47 -20.37 -14.81 -27.60
CA GLY A 47 -21.44 -15.62 -28.15
C GLY A 47 -21.93 -16.72 -27.21
N LYS A 48 -23.07 -17.33 -27.60
CA LYS A 48 -23.75 -18.34 -26.80
C LYS A 48 -23.63 -19.75 -27.38
N ASP A 49 -22.83 -19.93 -28.43
CA ASP A 49 -22.61 -21.24 -29.05
C ASP A 49 -21.62 -22.06 -28.19
N ASP A 50 -21.32 -23.28 -28.65
CA ASP A 50 -20.43 -24.18 -27.90
C ASP A 50 -19.02 -23.62 -27.76
N ILE A 51 -18.52 -22.90 -28.78
CA ILE A 51 -17.22 -22.27 -28.73
C ILE A 51 -17.24 -21.13 -27.72
N GLY A 52 -18.28 -20.32 -27.74
CA GLY A 52 -18.46 -19.23 -26.76
C GLY A 52 -18.58 -19.73 -25.34
N ALA A 53 -19.29 -20.84 -25.12
CA ALA A 53 -19.44 -21.44 -23.81
C ALA A 53 -18.08 -21.96 -23.26
N THR A 54 -17.27 -22.57 -24.11
CA THR A 54 -15.93 -23.05 -23.71
C THR A 54 -15.04 -21.88 -23.35
N PHE A 55 -15.06 -20.81 -24.15
CA PHE A 55 -14.32 -19.59 -23.87
C PHE A 55 -14.77 -18.99 -22.54
N GLU A 56 -16.07 -18.91 -22.31
CA GLU A 56 -16.65 -18.31 -21.10
C GLU A 56 -16.13 -18.97 -19.82
N GLN A 57 -16.08 -20.30 -19.79
CA GLN A 57 -15.59 -21.02 -18.62
C GLN A 57 -14.18 -20.59 -18.24
N ARG A 58 -13.28 -20.48 -19.22
CA ARG A 58 -11.90 -20.07 -18.99
C ARG A 58 -11.82 -18.60 -18.66
N TYR A 59 -12.54 -17.76 -19.36
CA TYR A 59 -12.52 -16.32 -19.16
C TYR A 59 -12.99 -15.94 -17.76
N ARG A 60 -14.06 -16.57 -17.27
CA ARG A 60 -14.58 -16.20 -15.94
C ARG A 60 -13.59 -16.53 -14.82
N GLY A 61 -12.85 -17.61 -14.95
CA GLY A 61 -11.78 -17.93 -14.02
C GLY A 61 -10.67 -16.87 -14.04
N PHE A 62 -10.26 -16.44 -15.22
CA PHE A 62 -9.27 -15.38 -15.38
C PHE A 62 -9.75 -14.04 -14.82
N GLU A 63 -10.97 -13.66 -15.15
CA GLU A 63 -11.57 -12.42 -14.65
C GLU A 63 -11.53 -12.37 -13.12
N GLU A 64 -11.98 -13.44 -12.48
CA GLU A 64 -12.01 -13.53 -11.03
C GLU A 64 -10.60 -13.38 -10.43
N VAL A 65 -9.64 -14.11 -10.98
CA VAL A 65 -8.25 -14.08 -10.51
C VAL A 65 -7.65 -12.69 -10.67
N VAL A 66 -7.83 -12.07 -11.84
CA VAL A 66 -7.27 -10.74 -12.13
C VAL A 66 -7.87 -9.69 -11.21
N LEU A 67 -9.19 -9.69 -11.05
CA LEU A 67 -9.86 -8.70 -10.21
C LEU A 67 -9.49 -8.85 -8.73
N ARG A 68 -9.34 -10.09 -8.26
CA ARG A 68 -8.89 -10.36 -6.90
C ARG A 68 -7.45 -9.93 -6.69
N ALA A 69 -6.58 -10.21 -7.65
CA ALA A 69 -5.17 -9.80 -7.59
C ALA A 69 -5.05 -8.28 -7.58
N TRP A 70 -5.83 -7.58 -8.39
CA TRP A 70 -5.84 -6.12 -8.45
C TRP A 70 -6.19 -5.54 -7.07
N GLU A 71 -7.26 -6.02 -6.47
CA GLU A 71 -7.67 -5.56 -5.14
C GLU A 71 -6.59 -5.86 -4.10
N GLY A 72 -6.03 -7.07 -4.14
CA GLY A 72 -4.96 -7.48 -3.21
C GLY A 72 -3.72 -6.60 -3.30
N VAL A 73 -3.28 -6.28 -4.52
CA VAL A 73 -2.15 -5.38 -4.74
C VAL A 73 -2.42 -3.99 -4.17
N GLY A 74 -3.60 -3.44 -4.44
CA GLY A 74 -3.97 -2.13 -3.94
C GLY A 74 -4.00 -2.07 -2.41
N ARG A 75 -4.59 -3.07 -1.77
CA ARG A 75 -4.63 -3.15 -0.30
C ARG A 75 -3.23 -3.33 0.30
N HIS A 76 -2.41 -4.13 -0.36
CA HIS A 76 -1.02 -4.33 0.08
C HIS A 76 -0.22 -3.03 0.01
N LEU A 77 -0.34 -2.28 -1.08
CA LEU A 77 0.32 -0.98 -1.22
C LEU A 77 -0.16 0.01 -0.16
N ALA A 78 -1.45 0.07 0.09
CA ALA A 78 -2.00 0.94 1.12
C ALA A 78 -1.45 0.56 2.49
N GLY A 79 -1.38 -0.73 2.80
CA GLY A 79 -0.83 -1.24 4.05
C GLY A 79 0.65 -0.93 4.20
N LEU A 80 1.43 -1.11 3.13
CA LEU A 80 2.86 -0.78 3.15
C LEU A 80 3.08 0.71 3.42
N GLY A 81 2.30 1.57 2.79
CA GLY A 81 2.38 3.01 3.02
C GLY A 81 2.09 3.37 4.48
N ALA A 82 1.05 2.78 5.06
CA ALA A 82 0.69 2.99 6.46
C ALA A 82 1.80 2.47 7.39
N ASP A 83 2.41 1.33 7.06
CA ASP A 83 3.51 0.76 7.85
C ASP A 83 4.74 1.67 7.82
N VAL A 84 5.05 2.26 6.67
CA VAL A 84 6.15 3.21 6.55
C VAL A 84 5.92 4.41 7.47
N VAL A 85 4.72 4.98 7.45
CA VAL A 85 4.37 6.13 8.32
C VAL A 85 4.55 5.76 9.78
N ARG A 86 4.02 4.62 10.21
CA ARG A 86 4.16 4.16 11.61
C ARG A 86 5.61 3.94 11.98
N SER A 87 6.39 3.35 11.08
CA SER A 87 7.80 3.08 11.32
C SER A 87 8.60 4.36 11.48
N VAL A 88 8.35 5.36 10.65
CA VAL A 88 8.98 6.67 10.75
C VAL A 88 8.63 7.35 12.08
N GLU A 89 7.36 7.35 12.45
CA GLU A 89 6.91 7.94 13.70
C GLU A 89 7.53 7.27 14.92
N ALA A 90 7.63 5.94 14.89
CA ALA A 90 8.28 5.18 15.97
C ALA A 90 9.75 5.55 16.09
N ASN A 91 10.46 5.69 14.97
CA ASN A 91 11.87 6.08 14.96
C ASN A 91 12.07 7.50 15.50
N VAL A 92 11.21 8.42 15.11
CA VAL A 92 11.26 9.81 15.60
C VAL A 92 11.02 9.84 17.11
N GLN A 93 10.07 9.09 17.62
CA GLN A 93 9.81 9.00 19.06
C GLN A 93 10.98 8.39 19.82
N THR A 94 11.60 7.34 19.28
CA THR A 94 12.75 6.69 19.89
C THR A 94 13.93 7.64 19.94
N ASP A 95 14.20 8.38 18.87
CA ASP A 95 15.28 9.35 18.83
C ASP A 95 15.07 10.47 19.84
N ALA A 96 13.85 10.98 19.94
CA ALA A 96 13.50 12.02 20.91
C ALA A 96 13.68 11.52 22.35
N ALA A 97 13.26 10.28 22.64
CA ALA A 97 13.43 9.68 23.96
C ALA A 97 14.91 9.48 24.30
N SER A 98 15.71 9.05 23.33
CA SER A 98 17.16 8.88 23.52
C SER A 98 17.86 10.21 23.76
N ALA A 99 17.50 11.24 23.01
CA ALA A 99 18.04 12.59 23.21
C ALA A 99 17.69 13.14 24.59
N GLY A 100 16.45 12.91 25.05
CA GLY A 100 16.01 13.31 26.39
C GLY A 100 16.80 12.62 27.49
N ARG A 101 17.06 11.32 27.33
CA ARG A 101 17.85 10.56 28.31
C ARG A 101 19.31 11.03 28.35
N LEU A 102 19.89 11.31 27.22
CA LEU A 102 21.25 11.83 27.13
C LEU A 102 21.35 13.22 27.79
N GLY A 103 20.36 14.07 27.57
CA GLY A 103 20.27 15.37 28.23
C GLY A 103 20.22 15.26 29.75
N GLN A 104 19.42 14.33 30.28
CA GLN A 104 19.34 14.08 31.71
C GLN A 104 20.68 13.61 32.30
N VAL A 105 21.39 12.74 31.61
CA VAL A 105 22.70 12.27 32.04
C VAL A 105 23.69 13.42 32.06
N ALA A 106 23.71 14.27 31.06
CA ALA A 106 24.58 15.44 31.00
C ALA A 106 24.30 16.40 32.17
N ASP A 107 23.04 16.64 32.48
CA ASP A 107 22.62 17.50 33.59
C ASP A 107 23.09 16.94 34.94
N ARG A 108 22.96 15.65 35.16
CA ARG A 108 23.45 15.00 36.39
C ARG A 108 24.96 15.11 36.55
N ARG A 109 25.68 15.05 35.46
CA ARG A 109 27.16 15.19 35.48
C ARG A 109 27.62 16.60 35.80
N SER A 110 26.81 17.60 35.48
CA SER A 110 27.16 19.00 35.75
C SER A 110 26.76 19.49 37.15
N GLU A 111 26.03 18.67 37.91
CA GLU A 111 25.75 18.99 39.31
C GLU A 111 26.97 18.76 40.19
N PRO A 112 27.31 19.71 41.07
CA PRO A 112 28.47 19.58 41.96
C PRO A 112 28.26 18.51 43.05
#